data_071b9d23b7725557115b3f525ad5238e
#
_entry.id   071b9d23b7725557115b3f525ad5238e
#
_cell.length_a   1.000
_cell.length_b   1.000
_cell.length_c   1.000
_cell.angle_alpha   90.00
_cell.angle_beta   90.00
_cell.angle_gamma   90.00
#
_symmetry.space_group_name_H-M   'P 1'
#
loop_
_entity.id
_entity.type
_entity.pdbx_description
1 polymer ?
#
loop_
_entity_poly.entity_id
_entity_poly.type
_entity_poly.pdbx_seq_one_letter_code
_entity_poly.pdbx_strand_id
1 'polypeptide(L)'
;ENKEKIMGFGHAVYSIKDPRSNIIKKFSEQLSVGHEHKLLHDAAAEMEAYMWERKKLFPNTDFFMAPAYHYIGIPTDLFTPLFAIARIVGWSAHAFEQRSNNRIIRPSAEYIGPEDRNWVDIESR
;
A
#
# COMPACT_ATOMS: atom_id res chain seq x y z
N GLU A 1 -23.11 -11.86 5.15
CA GLU A 1 -21.63 -11.85 5.28
C GLU A 1 -21.12 -10.53 4.70
N ASN A 2 -20.49 -9.70 5.52
CA ASN A 2 -19.85 -8.47 5.09
C ASN A 2 -18.62 -8.85 4.24
N LYS A 3 -18.61 -8.45 2.97
CA LYS A 3 -17.45 -8.64 2.09
C LYS A 3 -16.40 -7.55 2.38
N GLU A 4 -15.70 -7.66 3.49
CA GLU A 4 -14.62 -6.74 3.83
C GLU A 4 -13.32 -7.14 3.12
N LYS A 5 -12.56 -6.13 2.69
CA LYS A 5 -11.24 -6.35 2.09
C LYS A 5 -10.19 -6.55 3.18
N ILE A 6 -9.39 -7.59 3.05
CA ILE A 6 -8.19 -7.75 3.88
C ILE A 6 -7.09 -6.87 3.30
N MET A 7 -6.62 -5.92 4.09
CA MET A 7 -5.55 -5.00 3.69
C MET A 7 -4.20 -5.72 3.65
N GLY A 8 -3.27 -5.20 2.85
CA GLY A 8 -1.92 -5.77 2.73
C GLY A 8 -1.79 -6.86 1.65
N PHE A 9 -2.84 -7.14 0.86
CA PHE A 9 -2.81 -8.10 -0.24
C PHE A 9 -3.03 -7.43 -1.59
N GLY A 10 -2.32 -7.93 -2.62
CA GLY A 10 -2.37 -7.41 -3.98
C GLY A 10 -1.59 -6.12 -4.16
N HIS A 11 -1.44 -5.69 -5.41
CA HIS A 11 -0.74 -4.47 -5.77
C HIS A 11 -1.30 -3.90 -7.08
N ALA A 12 -1.24 -2.58 -7.27
CA ALA A 12 -1.74 -1.92 -8.47
C ALA A 12 -0.88 -2.20 -9.73
N VAL A 13 0.41 -2.49 -9.53
CA VAL A 13 1.38 -2.70 -10.62
C VAL A 13 1.83 -4.16 -10.69
N TYR A 14 2.21 -4.76 -9.57
CA TYR A 14 2.65 -6.15 -9.54
C TYR A 14 1.46 -7.10 -9.66
N SER A 15 1.53 -8.04 -10.60
CA SER A 15 0.46 -9.01 -10.86
C SER A 15 0.75 -10.42 -10.33
N ILE A 16 2.03 -10.76 -10.10
CA ILE A 16 2.45 -12.11 -9.69
C ILE A 16 2.90 -12.13 -8.23
N LYS A 17 3.74 -11.19 -7.84
CA LYS A 17 4.25 -11.03 -6.47
C LYS A 17 4.85 -9.64 -6.27
N ASP A 18 4.88 -9.17 -5.03
CA ASP A 18 5.67 -8.00 -4.64
C ASP A 18 7.07 -8.46 -4.20
N PRO A 19 8.15 -8.12 -4.93
CA PRO A 19 9.50 -8.58 -4.61
C PRO A 19 10.00 -8.10 -3.25
N ARG A 20 9.47 -6.99 -2.75
CA ARG A 20 9.83 -6.40 -1.46
C ARG A 20 9.25 -7.20 -0.30
N SER A 21 8.07 -7.79 -0.49
CA SER A 21 7.35 -8.53 0.56
C SER A 21 8.19 -9.69 1.10
N ASN A 22 8.88 -10.43 0.24
CA ASN A 22 9.74 -11.54 0.66
C ASN A 22 10.93 -11.09 1.53
N ILE A 23 11.46 -9.89 1.26
CA ILE A 23 12.57 -9.33 2.05
C ILE A 23 12.07 -8.97 3.44
N ILE A 24 10.97 -8.25 3.51
CA ILE A 24 10.35 -7.84 4.79
C ILE A 24 9.86 -9.04 5.60
N LYS A 25 9.32 -10.07 4.94
CA LYS A 25 8.93 -11.32 5.60
C LYS A 25 10.09 -11.94 6.37
N LYS A 26 11.28 -12.02 5.77
CA LYS A 26 12.49 -12.53 6.44
C LYS A 26 12.87 -11.70 7.67
N PHE A 27 12.81 -10.37 7.56
CA PHE A 27 13.06 -9.51 8.72
C PHE A 27 12.01 -9.69 9.81
N SER A 28 10.74 -9.76 9.45
CA SER A 28 9.66 -10.05 10.40
C SER A 28 9.88 -11.39 11.13
N GLU A 29 10.27 -12.43 10.40
CA GLU A 29 10.62 -13.73 10.96
C GLU A 29 11.78 -13.64 11.95
N GLN A 30 12.90 -13.04 11.55
CA GLN A 30 14.07 -12.86 12.40
C GLN A 30 13.76 -12.08 13.68
N LEU A 31 13.02 -10.99 13.57
CA LEU A 31 12.61 -10.16 14.70
C LEU A 31 11.63 -10.87 15.65
N SER A 32 10.88 -11.83 15.15
CA SER A 32 9.92 -12.61 15.96
C SER A 32 10.59 -13.59 16.91
N VAL A 33 11.83 -13.98 16.63
CA VAL A 33 12.56 -14.99 17.41
C VAL A 33 12.80 -14.50 18.83
N GLY A 34 12.25 -15.19 19.81
CA GLY A 34 12.35 -14.82 21.21
C GLY A 34 11.47 -13.66 21.66
N HIS A 35 10.68 -13.09 20.76
CA HIS A 35 9.74 -12.02 21.08
C HIS A 35 8.43 -12.58 21.69
N GLU A 36 7.88 -11.91 22.71
CA GLU A 36 6.64 -12.32 23.36
C GLU A 36 5.43 -12.43 22.42
N HIS A 37 5.41 -11.59 21.37
CA HIS A 37 4.36 -11.58 20.34
C HIS A 37 4.72 -12.35 19.07
N LYS A 38 5.57 -13.39 19.14
CA LYS A 38 5.95 -14.23 17.99
C LYS A 38 4.73 -14.69 17.17
N LEU A 39 3.61 -14.93 17.81
CA LEU A 39 2.35 -15.32 17.18
C LEU A 39 1.89 -14.41 16.03
N LEU A 40 2.26 -13.12 16.05
CA LEU A 40 1.89 -12.18 14.98
C LEU A 40 2.51 -12.57 13.64
N HIS A 41 3.79 -12.97 13.62
CA HIS A 41 4.44 -13.44 12.39
C HIS A 41 3.86 -14.76 11.92
N ASP A 42 3.66 -15.70 12.84
CA ASP A 42 3.15 -17.03 12.53
C ASP A 42 1.73 -16.93 11.93
N ALA A 43 0.85 -16.11 12.53
CA ALA A 43 -0.48 -15.84 12.01
C ALA A 43 -0.46 -15.14 10.63
N ALA A 44 0.47 -14.20 10.42
CA ALA A 44 0.65 -13.56 9.13
C ALA A 44 1.09 -14.55 8.05
N ALA A 45 2.00 -15.47 8.38
CA ALA A 45 2.46 -16.51 7.46
C ALA A 45 1.34 -17.50 7.08
N GLU A 46 0.51 -17.89 8.04
CA GLU A 46 -0.67 -18.74 7.79
C GLU A 46 -1.70 -18.00 6.91
N MET A 47 -1.94 -16.72 7.20
CA MET A 47 -2.85 -15.90 6.40
C MET A 47 -2.36 -15.74 4.96
N GLU A 48 -1.06 -15.54 4.74
CA GLU A 48 -0.47 -15.51 3.40
C GLU A 48 -0.76 -16.82 2.65
N ALA A 49 -0.49 -17.96 3.29
CA ALA A 49 -0.72 -19.29 2.69
C ALA A 49 -2.21 -19.47 2.33
N TYR A 50 -3.11 -19.13 3.23
CA TYR A 50 -4.54 -19.22 3.01
C TYR A 50 -5.03 -18.32 1.87
N MET A 51 -4.56 -17.07 1.83
CA MET A 51 -4.95 -16.12 0.77
C MET A 51 -4.42 -16.54 -0.59
N TRP A 52 -3.22 -17.10 -0.64
CA TRP A 52 -2.67 -17.65 -1.87
C TRP A 52 -3.46 -18.88 -2.35
N GLU A 53 -3.78 -19.80 -1.45
CA GLU A 53 -4.54 -20.99 -1.81
C GLU A 53 -5.95 -20.65 -2.33
N ARG A 54 -6.68 -19.82 -1.59
CA ARG A 54 -8.10 -19.55 -1.83
C ARG A 54 -8.39 -18.45 -2.84
N LYS A 55 -7.53 -17.44 -2.94
CA LYS A 55 -7.78 -16.23 -3.75
C LYS A 55 -6.68 -15.94 -4.76
N LYS A 56 -5.56 -16.65 -4.72
CA LYS A 56 -4.36 -16.35 -5.52
C LYS A 56 -3.88 -14.91 -5.34
N LEU A 57 -4.07 -14.37 -4.14
CA LEU A 57 -3.59 -13.06 -3.74
C LEU A 57 -2.29 -13.18 -2.96
N PHE A 58 -1.30 -12.41 -3.35
CA PHE A 58 0.00 -12.32 -2.69
C PHE A 58 0.04 -11.13 -1.73
N PRO A 59 0.82 -11.21 -0.63
CA PRO A 59 1.03 -10.09 0.27
C PRO A 59 1.88 -9.01 -0.42
N ASN A 60 1.53 -7.76 -0.20
CA ASN A 60 2.36 -6.61 -0.57
C ASN A 60 3.36 -6.28 0.54
N THR A 61 4.14 -5.22 0.35
CA THR A 61 5.17 -4.80 1.32
C THR A 61 4.59 -4.54 2.71
N ASP A 62 3.41 -3.93 2.79
CA ASP A 62 2.84 -3.45 4.06
C ASP A 62 2.43 -4.59 4.98
N PHE A 63 2.08 -5.74 4.40
CA PHE A 63 1.57 -6.88 5.16
C PHE A 63 2.56 -7.39 6.20
N PHE A 64 3.82 -7.65 5.82
CA PHE A 64 4.86 -8.09 6.75
C PHE A 64 5.61 -6.94 7.42
N MET A 65 5.47 -5.71 6.91
CA MET A 65 5.95 -4.52 7.62
C MET A 65 5.24 -4.31 8.95
N ALA A 66 3.94 -4.59 9.02
CA ALA A 66 3.18 -4.41 10.24
C ALA A 66 3.74 -5.19 11.44
N PRO A 67 3.92 -6.53 11.38
CA PRO A 67 4.55 -7.26 12.46
C PRO A 67 6.03 -6.86 12.66
N ALA A 68 6.79 -6.55 11.60
CA ALA A 68 8.17 -6.13 11.73
C ALA A 68 8.29 -4.82 12.53
N TYR A 69 7.47 -3.82 12.23
CA TYR A 69 7.43 -2.55 12.97
C TYR A 69 7.00 -2.75 14.44
N HIS A 70 6.03 -3.62 14.65
CA HIS A 70 5.61 -3.97 16.01
C HIS A 70 6.77 -4.55 16.83
N TYR A 71 7.56 -5.48 16.28
CA TYR A 71 8.68 -6.11 16.97
C TYR A 71 9.81 -5.14 17.32
N ILE A 72 10.03 -4.10 16.55
CA ILE A 72 11.00 -3.05 16.87
C ILE A 72 10.42 -1.90 17.72
N GLY A 73 9.20 -2.07 18.22
CA GLY A 73 8.57 -1.15 19.17
C GLY A 73 7.99 0.11 18.55
N ILE A 74 7.71 0.13 17.25
CA ILE A 74 7.08 1.28 16.61
C ILE A 74 5.56 1.25 16.87
N PRO A 75 4.98 2.32 17.43
CA PRO A 75 3.54 2.44 17.57
C PRO A 75 2.82 2.40 16.21
N THR A 76 1.67 1.73 16.16
CA THR A 76 0.89 1.55 14.93
C THR A 76 0.54 2.88 14.23
N ASP A 77 0.28 3.93 15.00
CA ASP A 77 -0.05 5.26 14.48
C ASP A 77 1.10 5.90 13.68
N LEU A 78 2.33 5.40 13.85
CA LEU A 78 3.52 5.87 13.15
C LEU A 78 3.85 5.07 11.88
N PHE A 79 3.14 4.01 11.55
CA PHE A 79 3.44 3.19 10.37
C PHE A 79 3.32 3.99 9.07
N THR A 80 2.24 4.74 8.89
CA THR A 80 2.05 5.62 7.72
C THR A 80 3.03 6.79 7.69
N PRO A 81 3.27 7.52 8.80
CA PRO A 81 4.33 8.53 8.85
C PRO A 81 5.71 8.01 8.46
N LEU A 82 6.10 6.82 8.91
CA LEU A 82 7.39 6.21 8.53
C LEU A 82 7.49 5.94 7.02
N PHE A 83 6.41 5.46 6.43
CA PHE A 83 6.33 5.30 4.98
C PHE A 83 6.56 6.64 4.25
N ALA A 84 5.92 7.71 4.72
CA ALA A 84 6.08 9.04 4.15
C ALA A 84 7.52 9.57 4.29
N ILE A 85 8.15 9.38 5.46
CA ILE A 85 9.55 9.75 5.71
C ILE A 85 10.49 9.02 4.75
N ALA A 86 10.32 7.71 4.59
CA ALA A 86 11.13 6.93 3.67
C ALA A 86 10.94 7.35 2.19
N ARG A 87 9.76 7.84 1.83
CA ARG A 87 9.42 8.26 0.47
C ARG A 87 9.87 9.69 0.14
N ILE A 88 10.06 10.57 1.12
CA ILE A 88 10.31 11.99 0.88
C ILE A 88 11.59 12.25 0.07
N VAL A 89 12.60 11.40 0.21
CA VAL A 89 13.84 11.50 -0.58
C VAL A 89 13.54 11.29 -2.07
N GLY A 90 12.75 10.27 -2.41
CA GLY A 90 12.34 10.01 -3.79
C GLY A 90 11.45 11.13 -4.36
N TRP A 91 10.51 11.63 -3.57
CA TRP A 91 9.68 12.77 -3.96
C TRP A 91 10.50 14.03 -4.20
N SER A 92 11.49 14.30 -3.34
CA SER A 92 12.40 15.45 -3.52
C SER A 92 13.22 15.32 -4.81
N ALA A 93 13.76 14.13 -5.08
CA ALA A 93 14.49 13.86 -6.32
C ALA A 93 13.62 14.13 -7.56
N HIS A 94 12.38 13.59 -7.58
CA HIS A 94 11.44 13.84 -8.68
C HIS A 94 11.05 15.31 -8.79
N ALA A 95 10.87 16.02 -7.67
CA ALA A 95 10.57 17.45 -7.69
C ALA A 95 11.73 18.28 -8.29
N PHE A 96 12.98 17.96 -7.94
CA PHE A 96 14.15 18.62 -8.50
C PHE A 96 14.28 18.33 -10.00
N GLU A 97 14.11 17.08 -10.40
CA GLU A 97 14.14 16.68 -11.82
C GLU A 97 13.05 17.42 -12.62
N GLN A 98 11.82 17.42 -12.13
CA GLN A 98 10.72 18.13 -12.77
C GLN A 98 10.99 19.63 -12.89
N ARG A 99 11.56 20.27 -11.87
CA ARG A 99 11.88 21.69 -11.88
C ARG A 99 13.03 22.05 -12.81
N SER A 100 13.96 21.15 -13.06
CA SER A 100 15.09 21.38 -13.97
C SER A 100 14.67 21.48 -15.44
N ASN A 101 13.56 20.84 -15.83
CA ASN A 101 12.96 20.90 -17.16
C ASN A 101 11.43 21.02 -17.05
N ASN A 102 10.98 22.09 -16.43
CA ASN A 102 9.59 22.27 -16.06
C ASN A 102 8.68 22.52 -17.25
N ARG A 103 7.57 21.80 -17.30
CA ARG A 103 6.46 21.99 -18.23
C ARG A 103 5.15 21.89 -17.48
N ILE A 104 4.14 22.58 -18.01
CA ILE A 104 2.76 22.36 -17.53
C ILE A 104 2.35 20.94 -17.88
N ILE A 105 2.03 20.16 -16.85
CA ILE A 105 1.49 18.81 -17.03
C ILE A 105 0.01 18.94 -17.36
N ARG A 106 -0.37 18.53 -18.56
CA ARG A 106 -1.77 18.51 -19.02
C ARG A 106 -2.13 17.08 -19.39
N PRO A 107 -2.64 16.28 -18.43
CA PRO A 107 -3.12 14.95 -18.76
C PRO A 107 -4.27 15.05 -19.75
N SER A 108 -4.23 14.24 -20.80
CA SER A 108 -5.39 14.06 -21.67
C SER A 108 -6.42 13.19 -20.93
N ALA A 109 -7.68 13.59 -21.06
CA ALA A 109 -8.80 12.83 -20.52
C ALA A 109 -9.90 12.78 -21.56
N GLU A 110 -10.59 11.65 -21.64
CA GLU A 110 -11.81 11.51 -22.39
C GLU A 110 -12.99 11.79 -21.46
N TYR A 111 -13.86 12.68 -21.88
CA TYR A 111 -15.07 12.98 -21.11
C TYR A 111 -16.09 11.85 -21.32
N ILE A 112 -16.46 11.19 -20.25
CA ILE A 112 -17.43 10.06 -20.25
C ILE A 112 -18.74 10.42 -19.54
N GLY A 113 -18.94 11.68 -19.21
CA GLY A 113 -20.17 12.17 -18.58
C GLY A 113 -21.29 12.42 -19.60
N PRO A 114 -22.48 12.84 -19.14
CA PRO A 114 -23.58 13.21 -20.00
C PRO A 114 -23.24 14.43 -20.88
N GLU A 115 -23.46 14.29 -22.18
CA GLU A 115 -23.33 15.40 -23.14
C GLU A 115 -24.57 16.32 -23.10
N ASP A 116 -24.43 17.51 -23.66
CA ASP A 116 -25.53 18.47 -23.93
C ASP A 116 -26.42 18.77 -22.71
N ARG A 117 -25.86 18.88 -21.54
CA ARG A 117 -26.60 19.31 -20.35
C ARG A 117 -27.04 20.77 -20.48
N ASN A 118 -28.35 21.00 -20.46
CA ASN A 118 -28.88 22.35 -20.30
C ASN A 118 -28.54 22.91 -18.92
N TRP A 119 -28.25 24.19 -18.90
CA TRP A 119 -28.09 24.90 -17.63
C TRP A 119 -29.43 24.90 -16.88
N VAL A 120 -29.41 24.53 -15.63
CA VAL A 120 -30.59 24.53 -14.74
C VAL A 120 -30.34 25.49 -13.61
N ASP A 121 -31.34 26.33 -13.30
CA ASP A 121 -31.26 27.31 -12.21
C ASP A 121 -30.98 26.62 -10.88
N ILE A 122 -30.23 27.29 -9.99
CA ILE A 122 -29.77 26.71 -8.73
C ILE A 122 -30.94 26.27 -7.83
N GLU A 123 -32.05 26.99 -7.92
CA GLU A 123 -33.29 26.72 -7.17
C GLU A 123 -34.07 25.49 -7.70
N SER A 124 -33.71 24.99 -8.88
CA SER A 124 -34.36 23.89 -9.56
C SER A 124 -33.50 22.63 -9.68
N ARG A 125 -32.33 22.60 -9.01
CA ARG A 125 -31.38 21.48 -9.03
C ARG A 125 -31.66 20.43 -7.98
#